data_79e038108ed11d31fcf8745aa72b871a
#
_entry.id   79e038108ed11d31fcf8745aa72b871a
#
_cell.length_a   1.000
_cell.length_b   1.000
_cell.length_c   1.000
_cell.angle_alpha   90.00
_cell.angle_beta   90.00
_cell.angle_gamma   90.00
#
_symmetry.space_group_name_H-M   'P 1'
#
loop_
_entity.id
_entity.type
_entity.pdbx_description
1 polymer ?
#
loop_
_entity_poly.entity_id
_entity_poly.type
_entity_poly.pdbx_seq_one_letter_code
_entity_poly.pdbx_strand_id
1 'polypeptide(L)'
;MEAQAYYPVMFLLVSAFGNVTLHGFCTVAYLRGYRWAALVLSVALALGVLASLLIMLAVAALLGTLNGAPSQDVELLLSSASPLYTPVYIAAPYMLVCVVALALVWSRQSRSYMEARRDWRLRRSEDYLI
;
A
#
# COMPACT_ATOMS: atom_id res chain seq x y z
N MET A 1 8.05 -15.15 28.81
CA MET A 1 8.29 -13.80 28.24
C MET A 1 8.53 -13.80 26.73
N GLU A 2 8.92 -14.92 26.11
CA GLU A 2 9.17 -14.96 24.66
C GLU A 2 7.90 -14.96 23.78
N ALA A 3 6.78 -15.48 24.28
CA ALA A 3 5.54 -15.58 23.49
C ALA A 3 4.94 -14.21 23.08
N GLN A 4 5.15 -13.15 23.88
CA GLN A 4 4.60 -11.83 23.59
C GLN A 4 5.27 -11.12 22.39
N ALA A 5 6.51 -11.47 22.07
CA ALA A 5 7.24 -10.90 20.95
C ALA A 5 6.82 -11.50 19.58
N TYR A 6 6.23 -12.71 19.56
CA TYR A 6 5.81 -13.38 18.33
C TYR A 6 4.52 -12.80 17.73
N TYR A 7 3.59 -12.32 18.55
CA TYR A 7 2.30 -11.80 18.08
C TYR A 7 2.43 -10.60 17.11
N PRO A 8 3.23 -9.55 17.41
CA PRO A 8 3.35 -8.44 16.48
C PRO A 8 4.03 -8.82 15.16
N VAL A 9 5.01 -9.74 15.19
CA VAL A 9 5.70 -10.22 13.98
C VAL A 9 4.75 -11.05 13.12
N MET A 10 3.99 -11.97 13.73
CA MET A 10 2.99 -12.77 13.01
C MET A 10 1.89 -11.88 12.43
N PHE A 11 1.42 -10.88 13.18
CA PHE A 11 0.42 -9.93 12.68
C PHE A 11 0.94 -9.12 11.48
N LEU A 12 2.19 -8.65 11.52
CA LEU A 12 2.82 -7.95 10.40
C LEU A 12 2.98 -8.84 9.17
N LEU A 13 3.40 -10.10 9.35
CA LEU A 13 3.54 -11.05 8.24
C LEU A 13 2.19 -11.38 7.61
N VAL A 14 1.16 -11.65 8.41
CA VAL A 14 -0.19 -11.92 7.90
C VAL A 14 -0.78 -10.71 7.19
N SER A 15 -0.60 -9.51 7.76
CA SER A 15 -1.02 -8.24 7.12
C SER A 15 -0.30 -8.00 5.80
N ALA A 16 1.02 -8.20 5.74
CA ALA A 16 1.81 -8.02 4.54
C ALA A 16 1.41 -9.02 3.45
N PHE A 17 1.24 -10.29 3.82
CA PHE A 17 0.82 -11.34 2.89
C PHE A 17 -0.61 -11.10 2.37
N GLY A 18 -1.53 -10.73 3.26
CA GLY A 18 -2.91 -10.36 2.89
C GLY A 18 -2.96 -9.18 1.92
N ASN A 19 -2.13 -8.17 2.18
CA ASN A 19 -2.04 -6.98 1.32
C ASN A 19 -1.50 -7.34 -0.08
N VAL A 20 -0.41 -8.09 -0.17
CA VAL A 20 0.17 -8.54 -1.45
C VAL A 20 -0.83 -9.41 -2.24
N THR A 21 -1.52 -10.32 -1.56
CA THR A 21 -2.53 -11.20 -2.18
C THR A 21 -3.71 -10.38 -2.70
N LEU A 22 -4.22 -9.43 -1.93
CA LEU A 22 -5.31 -8.54 -2.34
C LEU A 22 -4.93 -7.71 -3.56
N HIS A 23 -3.76 -7.08 -3.54
CA HIS A 23 -3.27 -6.29 -4.67
C HIS A 23 -3.06 -7.15 -5.91
N GLY A 24 -2.49 -8.34 -5.77
CA GLY A 24 -2.30 -9.30 -6.87
C GLY A 24 -3.64 -9.72 -7.49
N PHE A 25 -4.60 -10.11 -6.65
CA PHE A 25 -5.94 -10.50 -7.12
C PHE A 25 -6.67 -9.35 -7.81
N CYS A 26 -6.66 -8.15 -7.22
CA CYS A 26 -7.29 -6.97 -7.81
C CYS A 26 -6.62 -6.56 -9.13
N THR A 27 -5.29 -6.69 -9.23
CA THR A 27 -4.56 -6.41 -10.47
C THR A 27 -4.96 -7.39 -11.57
N VAL A 28 -5.03 -8.69 -11.29
CA VAL A 28 -5.47 -9.71 -12.25
C VAL A 28 -6.92 -9.46 -12.68
N ALA A 29 -7.81 -9.16 -11.74
CA ALA A 29 -9.20 -8.84 -12.03
C ALA A 29 -9.31 -7.54 -12.88
N TYR A 30 -8.49 -6.54 -12.59
CA TYR A 30 -8.39 -5.31 -13.36
C TYR A 30 -7.93 -5.59 -14.81
N LEU A 31 -6.88 -6.39 -15.00
CA LEU A 31 -6.40 -6.80 -16.32
C LEU A 31 -7.44 -7.62 -17.11
N ARG A 32 -8.33 -8.33 -16.41
CA ARG A 32 -9.49 -9.00 -17.01
C ARG A 32 -10.63 -8.04 -17.35
N GLY A 33 -10.52 -6.74 -17.02
CA GLY A 33 -11.47 -5.70 -17.35
C GLY A 33 -12.69 -5.63 -16.42
N TYR A 34 -12.56 -6.05 -15.15
CA TYR A 34 -13.62 -5.86 -14.15
C TYR A 34 -13.57 -4.45 -13.56
N ARG A 35 -14.63 -3.67 -13.75
CA ARG A 35 -14.70 -2.27 -13.26
C ARG A 35 -14.59 -2.17 -11.72
N TRP A 36 -15.19 -3.11 -11.01
CA TRP A 36 -15.12 -3.13 -9.54
C TRP A 36 -13.67 -3.27 -9.05
N ALA A 37 -12.83 -4.00 -9.80
CA ALA A 37 -11.43 -4.19 -9.43
C ALA A 37 -10.64 -2.87 -9.46
N ALA A 38 -10.96 -1.96 -10.39
CA ALA A 38 -10.38 -0.62 -10.43
C ALA A 38 -10.73 0.20 -9.17
N LEU A 39 -11.98 0.12 -8.71
CA LEU A 39 -12.43 0.81 -7.50
C LEU A 39 -11.76 0.23 -6.25
N VAL A 40 -11.78 -1.10 -6.09
CA VAL A 40 -11.14 -1.76 -4.94
C VAL A 40 -9.65 -1.49 -4.91
N LEU A 41 -8.97 -1.58 -6.06
CA LEU A 41 -7.55 -1.29 -6.17
C LEU A 41 -7.24 0.18 -5.82
N SER A 42 -8.07 1.12 -6.29
CA SER A 42 -7.91 2.54 -5.97
C SER A 42 -8.08 2.82 -4.47
N VAL A 43 -9.07 2.21 -3.84
CA VAL A 43 -9.28 2.34 -2.38
C VAL A 43 -8.12 1.74 -1.62
N ALA A 44 -7.64 0.55 -1.99
CA ALA A 44 -6.51 -0.11 -1.35
C ALA A 44 -5.22 0.73 -1.47
N LEU A 45 -4.95 1.29 -2.65
CA LEU A 45 -3.80 2.16 -2.89
C LEU A 45 -3.91 3.48 -2.11
N ALA A 46 -5.09 4.10 -2.05
CA ALA A 46 -5.32 5.31 -1.27
C ALA A 46 -5.11 5.08 0.23
N LEU A 47 -5.60 3.95 0.76
CA LEU A 47 -5.33 3.55 2.14
C LEU A 47 -3.84 3.31 2.40
N GLY A 48 -3.12 2.73 1.44
CA GLY A 48 -1.66 2.55 1.50
C GLY A 48 -0.92 3.89 1.59
N VAL A 49 -1.32 4.86 0.78
CA VAL A 49 -0.76 6.23 0.84
C VAL A 49 -1.05 6.88 2.20
N LEU A 50 -2.28 6.79 2.68
CA LEU A 50 -2.68 7.36 3.96
C LEU A 50 -1.90 6.73 5.12
N ALA A 51 -1.79 5.40 5.15
CA ALA A 51 -1.04 4.69 6.18
C ALA A 51 0.45 5.09 6.18
N SER A 52 1.07 5.19 5.00
CA SER A 52 2.46 5.63 4.85
C SER A 52 2.66 7.06 5.35
N LEU A 53 1.72 7.95 5.04
CA LEU A 53 1.76 9.35 5.48
C LEU A 53 1.63 9.46 7.02
N LEU A 54 0.75 8.66 7.63
CA LEU A 54 0.60 8.62 9.08
C LEU A 54 1.87 8.10 9.77
N ILE A 55 2.54 7.09 9.21
CA ILE A 55 3.82 6.59 9.72
C ILE A 55 4.88 7.68 9.66
N MET A 56 4.99 8.40 8.53
CA MET A 56 5.95 9.48 8.38
C MET A 56 5.69 10.65 9.35
N LEU A 57 4.41 11.00 9.55
CA LEU A 57 4.03 12.03 10.52
C LEU A 57 4.34 11.61 11.96
N ALA A 58 4.06 10.36 12.31
CA ALA A 58 4.36 9.83 13.66
C ALA A 58 5.87 9.87 13.95
N VAL A 59 6.69 9.48 12.98
CA VAL A 59 8.16 9.55 13.12
C VAL A 59 8.64 11.00 13.19
N ALA A 60 8.10 11.91 12.38
CA ALA A 60 8.44 13.32 12.41
C ALA A 60 8.05 13.97 13.76
N ALA A 61 6.88 13.65 14.31
CA ALA A 61 6.45 14.13 15.62
C ALA A 61 7.39 13.62 16.73
N LEU A 62 7.78 12.35 16.67
CA LEU A 62 8.73 11.78 17.63
C LEU A 62 10.08 12.47 17.56
N LEU A 63 10.61 12.71 16.36
CA LEU A 63 11.87 13.45 16.17
C LEU A 63 11.77 14.91 16.66
N GLY A 64 10.61 15.55 16.49
CA GLY A 64 10.33 16.90 17.00
C GLY A 64 10.37 16.96 18.52
N THR A 65 9.84 15.95 19.22
CA THR A 65 9.90 15.87 20.68
C THR A 65 11.34 15.63 21.17
N LEU A 66 12.15 14.88 20.43
CA LEU A 66 13.57 14.61 20.76
C LEU A 66 14.44 15.86 20.65
N ASN A 67 14.14 16.77 19.72
CA ASN A 67 14.91 18.03 19.56
C ASN A 67 14.74 18.98 20.75
N GLY A 68 13.75 18.78 21.61
CA GLY A 68 13.56 19.55 22.85
C GLY A 68 14.11 18.87 24.12
N ALA A 69 14.67 17.65 24.01
CA ALA A 69 15.18 16.89 25.15
C ALA A 69 16.66 17.23 25.46
N PRO A 70 17.08 17.12 26.76
CA PRO A 70 18.47 17.33 27.13
C PRO A 70 19.40 16.32 26.45
N SER A 71 20.61 16.79 26.11
CA SER A 71 21.55 16.10 25.20
C SER A 71 21.96 14.67 25.61
N GLN A 72 21.92 14.33 26.91
CA GLN A 72 22.25 12.99 27.37
C GLN A 72 21.16 11.94 27.05
N ASP A 73 19.89 12.35 27.07
CA ASP A 73 18.78 11.47 26.71
C ASP A 73 18.67 11.25 25.21
N VAL A 74 19.13 12.23 24.42
CA VAL A 74 19.11 12.15 22.95
C VAL A 74 20.09 11.10 22.42
N GLU A 75 21.29 10.95 23.00
CA GLU A 75 22.25 9.92 22.56
C GLU A 75 21.75 8.49 22.85
N LEU A 76 21.15 8.28 24.02
CA LEU A 76 20.55 7.00 24.40
C LEU A 76 19.35 6.66 23.52
N LEU A 77 18.53 7.64 23.16
CA LEU A 77 17.37 7.47 22.31
C LEU A 77 17.78 7.31 20.83
N LEU A 78 18.83 7.99 20.35
CA LEU A 78 19.35 7.80 19.00
C LEU A 78 20.02 6.43 18.79
N SER A 79 20.70 5.90 19.80
CA SER A 79 21.26 4.55 19.74
C SER A 79 20.15 3.46 19.72
N SER A 80 19.02 3.72 20.38
CA SER A 80 17.84 2.88 20.35
C SER A 80 16.89 3.19 19.17
N ALA A 81 17.07 4.32 18.48
CA ALA A 81 16.20 4.80 17.40
C ALA A 81 16.55 4.27 16.01
N SER A 82 17.67 3.53 15.86
CA SER A 82 18.00 2.90 14.57
C SER A 82 16.84 2.07 13.99
N PRO A 83 16.02 1.35 14.78
CA PRO A 83 14.83 0.67 14.26
C PRO A 83 13.69 1.62 13.87
N LEU A 84 13.66 2.88 14.34
CA LEU A 84 12.61 3.84 14.02
C LEU A 84 12.73 4.41 12.59
N TYR A 85 13.92 4.45 12.02
CA TYR A 85 14.12 4.89 10.64
C TYR A 85 13.75 3.81 9.61
N THR A 86 13.79 2.54 9.98
CA THR A 86 13.45 1.41 9.09
C THR A 86 12.03 1.56 8.50
N PRO A 87 10.97 1.85 9.26
CA PRO A 87 9.64 2.04 8.69
C PRO A 87 9.55 3.23 7.72
N VAL A 88 10.35 4.29 7.90
CA VAL A 88 10.38 5.44 6.97
C VAL A 88 11.02 5.04 5.64
N TYR A 89 12.13 4.32 5.67
CA TYR A 89 12.80 3.83 4.45
C TYR A 89 11.93 2.88 3.63
N ILE A 90 11.00 2.18 4.29
CA ILE A 90 10.03 1.29 3.61
C ILE A 90 8.79 2.08 3.19
N ALA A 91 8.27 2.95 4.03
CA ALA A 91 7.04 3.70 3.79
C ALA A 91 7.18 4.70 2.62
N ALA A 92 8.31 5.39 2.50
CA ALA A 92 8.51 6.38 1.46
C ALA A 92 8.47 5.79 0.03
N PRO A 93 9.27 4.76 -0.32
CA PRO A 93 9.18 4.14 -1.64
C PRO A 93 7.83 3.44 -1.88
N TYR A 94 7.25 2.84 -0.84
CA TYR A 94 5.91 2.24 -0.95
C TYR A 94 4.84 3.27 -1.29
N MET A 95 4.86 4.44 -0.64
CA MET A 95 3.95 5.55 -0.93
C MET A 95 4.10 6.01 -2.39
N LEU A 96 5.33 6.15 -2.87
CA LEU A 96 5.61 6.57 -4.25
C LEU A 96 5.05 5.55 -5.25
N VAL A 97 5.26 4.26 -5.02
CA VAL A 97 4.70 3.18 -5.85
C VAL A 97 3.18 3.22 -5.86
N CYS A 98 2.53 3.43 -4.70
CA CYS A 98 1.08 3.54 -4.60
C CYS A 98 0.54 4.74 -5.38
N VAL A 99 1.19 5.91 -5.30
CA VAL A 99 0.78 7.12 -6.04
C VAL A 99 0.91 6.91 -7.55
N VAL A 100 2.03 6.34 -8.00
CA VAL A 100 2.24 6.04 -9.43
C VAL A 100 1.22 5.01 -9.92
N ALA A 101 0.97 3.95 -9.16
CA ALA A 101 -0.02 2.94 -9.50
C ALA A 101 -1.43 3.54 -9.58
N LEU A 102 -1.79 4.42 -8.64
CA LEU A 102 -3.07 5.13 -8.65
C LEU A 102 -3.22 6.00 -9.90
N ALA A 103 -2.18 6.77 -10.26
CA ALA A 103 -2.17 7.58 -11.46
C ALA A 103 -2.32 6.72 -12.74
N LEU A 104 -1.67 5.57 -12.79
CA LEU A 104 -1.79 4.63 -13.92
C LEU A 104 -3.20 4.03 -14.03
N VAL A 105 -3.81 3.64 -12.91
CA VAL A 105 -5.19 3.09 -12.91
C VAL A 105 -6.18 4.11 -13.46
N TRP A 106 -6.00 5.40 -13.16
CA TRP A 106 -6.89 6.47 -13.61
C TRP A 106 -6.46 7.13 -14.94
N SER A 107 -5.39 6.68 -15.57
CA SER A 107 -4.95 7.18 -16.85
C SER A 107 -6.00 6.94 -17.96
N ARG A 108 -5.97 7.79 -19.00
CA ARG A 108 -6.85 7.63 -20.17
C ARG A 108 -6.67 6.29 -20.86
N GLN A 109 -5.42 5.82 -20.97
CA GLN A 109 -5.08 4.54 -21.60
C GLN A 109 -5.69 3.35 -20.85
N SER A 110 -5.65 3.38 -19.51
CA SER A 110 -6.27 2.36 -18.68
C SER A 110 -7.78 2.29 -18.87
N ARG A 111 -8.44 3.44 -18.97
CA ARG A 111 -9.89 3.51 -19.19
C ARG A 111 -10.28 2.96 -20.58
N SER A 112 -9.57 3.36 -21.61
CA SER A 112 -9.82 2.85 -22.97
C SER A 112 -9.57 1.34 -23.08
N TYR A 113 -8.54 0.83 -22.41
CA TYR A 113 -8.28 -0.61 -22.34
C TYR A 113 -9.44 -1.36 -21.65
N MET A 114 -9.95 -0.84 -20.55
CA MET A 114 -11.06 -1.44 -19.81
C MET A 114 -12.35 -1.48 -20.64
N GLU A 115 -12.62 -0.43 -21.41
CA GLU A 115 -13.76 -0.37 -22.34
C GLU A 115 -13.61 -1.39 -23.44
N ALA A 116 -12.47 -1.44 -24.13
CA ALA A 116 -12.20 -2.38 -25.19
C ALA A 116 -12.31 -3.85 -24.73
N ARG A 117 -11.81 -4.16 -23.52
CA ARG A 117 -11.91 -5.52 -22.93
C ARG A 117 -13.34 -5.88 -22.55
N ARG A 118 -14.13 -4.90 -22.11
CA ARG A 118 -15.57 -5.11 -21.83
C ARG A 118 -16.33 -5.45 -23.12
N ASP A 119 -16.13 -4.66 -24.15
CA ASP A 119 -16.81 -4.86 -25.45
C ASP A 119 -16.46 -6.20 -26.08
N TRP A 120 -15.20 -6.60 -25.99
CA TRP A 120 -14.76 -7.92 -26.44
C TRP A 120 -15.46 -9.06 -25.68
N ARG A 121 -15.67 -8.92 -24.35
CA ARG A 121 -16.39 -9.93 -23.56
C ARG A 121 -17.87 -10.02 -23.93
N LEU A 122 -18.51 -8.88 -24.15
CA LEU A 122 -19.92 -8.84 -24.53
C LEU A 122 -20.14 -9.51 -25.89
N ARG A 123 -19.31 -9.22 -26.88
CA ARG A 123 -19.37 -9.89 -28.20
C ARG A 123 -19.17 -11.40 -28.07
N ARG A 124 -18.22 -11.84 -27.26
CA ARG A 124 -17.96 -13.26 -27.08
C ARG A 124 -19.10 -13.99 -26.39
N SER A 125 -19.84 -13.33 -25.50
CA SER A 125 -21.03 -13.94 -24.87
C SER A 125 -22.20 -14.07 -25.84
N GLU A 126 -22.32 -13.19 -26.81
CA GLU A 126 -23.33 -13.28 -27.89
C GLU A 126 -23.05 -14.44 -28.84
N ASP A 127 -21.77 -14.69 -29.16
CA ASP A 127 -21.37 -15.81 -30.03
C ASP A 127 -21.65 -17.19 -29.45
N TYR A 128 -21.82 -17.31 -28.13
CA TYR A 128 -22.18 -18.58 -27.46
C TYR A 128 -23.69 -18.80 -27.35
N LEU A 129 -24.51 -17.82 -27.72
CA LEU A 129 -25.98 -17.91 -27.65
C LEU A 129 -26.65 -18.23 -28.99
N ILE A 130 -25.84 -18.38 -30.04
CA ILE A 130 -26.23 -18.82 -31.39
C ILE A 130 -25.77 -20.25 -31.60
#